data_d104bf174e633cdf91b0571d79951b42
#
_entry.id   d104bf174e633cdf91b0571d79951b42
#
_cell.length_a   1.000
_cell.length_b   1.000
_cell.length_c   1.000
_cell.angle_alpha   90.00
_cell.angle_beta   90.00
_cell.angle_gamma   90.00
#
_symmetry.space_group_name_H-M   'P 1'
#
loop_
_entity.id
_entity.type
_entity.pdbx_description
1 polymer ?
#
loop_
_entity_poly.entity_id
_entity_poly.type
_entity_poly.pdbx_seq_one_letter_code
_entity_poly.pdbx_strand_id
1 'polypeptide(L)'
;PDAMVGRTNWALGQIGNPDYLGWIADDNRFETPGWDEQVVKFLRRKAGGVVYGNDVVSPGSKPSHVFMDARIPRALGWFLHPELRSTFFDDCWMTIGKELGTLQYLPDVVIEHRYVEKDNRDDFSHDKAVYEHWIRHDLESDISKIRRSLRTKRATLPASLTARAT
;
A
#
# COMPACT_ATOMS: atom_id res chain seq x y z
N PRO A 1 7.82 6.47 -17.97
CA PRO A 1 7.53 6.14 -16.58
C PRO A 1 8.84 5.81 -15.88
N ASP A 2 9.04 6.34 -14.68
CA ASP A 2 10.20 6.05 -13.86
C ASP A 2 10.37 4.54 -13.72
N ALA A 3 11.64 4.08 -13.74
CA ALA A 3 11.93 2.65 -13.70
C ALA A 3 11.34 1.96 -12.45
N MET A 4 11.26 2.67 -11.30
CA MET A 4 10.67 2.15 -10.05
C MET A 4 9.16 1.96 -10.17
N VAL A 5 8.42 2.99 -10.56
CA VAL A 5 6.95 2.95 -10.69
C VAL A 5 6.53 1.90 -11.72
N GLY A 6 7.18 1.92 -12.91
CA GLY A 6 6.90 0.95 -13.96
C GLY A 6 7.16 -0.49 -13.53
N ARG A 7 8.27 -0.77 -12.85
CA ARG A 7 8.61 -2.11 -12.33
C ARG A 7 7.65 -2.58 -11.25
N THR A 8 7.30 -1.71 -10.30
CA THR A 8 6.37 -2.05 -9.22
C THR A 8 4.98 -2.37 -9.77
N ASN A 9 4.48 -1.57 -10.69
CA ASN A 9 3.17 -1.81 -11.30
C ASN A 9 3.18 -3.04 -12.24
N TRP A 10 4.27 -3.29 -12.94
CA TRP A 10 4.45 -4.53 -13.70
C TRP A 10 4.42 -5.76 -12.77
N ALA A 11 5.14 -5.69 -11.64
CA ALA A 11 5.16 -6.77 -10.65
C ALA A 11 3.77 -7.09 -10.09
N LEU A 12 2.91 -6.06 -9.87
CA LEU A 12 1.52 -6.27 -9.47
C LEU A 12 0.76 -7.20 -10.42
N GLY A 13 1.02 -7.10 -11.73
CA GLY A 13 0.42 -7.95 -12.75
C GLY A 13 0.99 -9.39 -12.77
N GLN A 14 2.19 -9.61 -12.22
CA GLN A 14 2.86 -10.92 -12.18
C GLN A 14 2.59 -11.70 -10.89
N ILE A 15 2.28 -11.01 -9.81
CA ILE A 15 1.97 -11.64 -8.53
C ILE A 15 0.63 -12.35 -8.64
N GLY A 16 0.58 -13.66 -8.52
CA GLY A 16 -0.63 -14.48 -8.56
C GLY A 16 -1.87 -13.85 -7.88
N ASN A 17 -2.61 -14.54 -7.05
CA ASN A 17 -3.80 -13.99 -6.40
C ASN A 17 -3.70 -14.01 -4.87
N PRO A 18 -2.77 -13.28 -4.24
CA PRO A 18 -2.70 -13.18 -2.78
C PRO A 18 -3.89 -12.41 -2.22
N ASP A 19 -4.23 -12.67 -0.95
CA ASP A 19 -5.24 -11.92 -0.22
C ASP A 19 -4.77 -10.51 0.16
N TYR A 20 -3.48 -10.38 0.45
CA TYR A 20 -2.86 -9.14 0.92
C TYR A 20 -1.59 -8.84 0.13
N LEU A 21 -1.30 -7.56 0.00
CA LEU A 21 -0.08 -7.04 -0.60
C LEU A 21 0.58 -6.03 0.33
N GLY A 22 1.89 -5.94 0.28
CA GLY A 22 2.66 -4.91 0.94
C GLY A 22 3.63 -4.24 -0.01
N TRP A 23 3.87 -2.97 0.20
CA TRP A 23 4.96 -2.21 -0.40
C TRP A 23 5.93 -1.76 0.67
N ILE A 24 7.20 -2.02 0.44
CA ILE A 24 8.30 -1.75 1.37
C ILE A 24 9.46 -1.27 0.52
N ALA A 25 10.08 -0.17 0.92
CA ALA A 25 11.32 0.29 0.29
C ALA A 25 12.51 -0.58 0.72
N ASP A 26 13.58 -0.56 -0.06
CA ASP A 26 14.79 -1.36 0.17
C ASP A 26 15.61 -0.89 1.39
N ASP A 27 15.32 0.28 1.92
CA ASP A 27 15.89 0.87 3.13
C ASP A 27 15.03 0.66 4.39
N ASN A 28 14.00 -0.17 4.31
CA ASN A 28 13.22 -0.58 5.48
C ASN A 28 13.83 -1.79 6.19
N ARG A 29 13.80 -1.77 7.52
CA ARG A 29 14.23 -2.87 8.37
C ARG A 29 13.12 -3.31 9.33
N PHE A 30 12.82 -4.61 9.31
CA PHE A 30 11.85 -5.21 10.22
C PHE A 30 12.46 -5.43 11.60
N GLU A 31 11.92 -4.76 12.62
CA GLU A 31 12.39 -4.84 14.01
C GLU A 31 11.44 -5.68 14.89
N THR A 32 10.16 -5.76 14.54
CA THR A 32 9.18 -6.50 15.34
C THR A 32 9.06 -7.95 14.84
N PRO A 33 9.45 -8.97 15.63
CA PRO A 33 9.15 -10.35 15.32
C PRO A 33 7.64 -10.59 15.19
N GLY A 34 7.20 -11.36 14.18
CA GLY A 34 5.77 -11.63 13.94
C GLY A 34 4.97 -10.40 13.50
N TRP A 35 5.63 -9.41 12.91
CA TRP A 35 5.00 -8.23 12.34
C TRP A 35 3.92 -8.58 11.32
N ASP A 36 4.17 -9.58 10.51
CA ASP A 36 3.28 -10.06 9.45
C ASP A 36 1.99 -10.67 10.01
N GLU A 37 2.07 -11.42 11.11
CA GLU A 37 0.88 -11.94 11.80
C GLU A 37 -0.01 -10.81 12.32
N GLN A 38 0.58 -9.74 12.88
CA GLN A 38 -0.15 -8.59 13.38
C GLN A 38 -0.85 -7.84 12.25
N VAL A 39 -0.14 -7.59 11.14
CA VAL A 39 -0.68 -6.99 9.91
C VAL A 39 -1.83 -7.82 9.36
N VAL A 40 -1.63 -9.12 9.16
CA VAL A 40 -2.65 -10.02 8.62
C VAL A 40 -3.85 -10.14 9.56
N LYS A 41 -3.64 -10.18 10.86
CA LYS A 41 -4.72 -10.20 11.86
C LYS A 41 -5.63 -8.98 11.73
N PHE A 42 -5.08 -7.79 11.50
CA PHE A 42 -5.86 -6.60 11.24
C PHE A 42 -6.61 -6.70 9.90
N LEU A 43 -5.91 -7.02 8.81
CA LEU A 43 -6.47 -7.06 7.46
C LEU A 43 -7.58 -8.12 7.30
N ARG A 44 -7.53 -9.23 8.06
CA ARG A 44 -8.60 -10.23 8.11
C ARG A 44 -9.90 -9.68 8.70
N ARG A 45 -9.80 -8.75 9.66
CA ARG A 45 -10.97 -8.17 10.35
C ARG A 45 -11.60 -7.02 9.58
N LYS A 46 -10.83 -6.36 8.72
CA LYS A 46 -11.24 -5.15 8.02
C LYS A 46 -11.09 -5.35 6.52
N ALA A 47 -12.17 -5.70 5.83
CA ALA A 47 -12.18 -5.77 4.37
C ALA A 47 -11.81 -4.40 3.77
N GLY A 48 -10.88 -4.39 2.80
CA GLY A 48 -10.35 -3.14 2.25
C GLY A 48 -9.43 -2.40 3.21
N GLY A 49 -8.83 -3.09 4.19
CA GLY A 49 -7.88 -2.50 5.13
C GLY A 49 -6.64 -1.97 4.42
N VAL A 50 -6.18 -0.80 4.88
CA VAL A 50 -4.87 -0.22 4.59
C VAL A 50 -4.19 0.00 5.93
N VAL A 51 -3.03 -0.60 6.13
CA VAL A 51 -2.33 -0.60 7.42
C VAL A 51 -0.85 -0.32 7.25
N TYR A 52 -0.28 0.39 8.21
CA TYR A 52 1.16 0.69 8.28
C TYR A 52 1.66 0.62 9.71
N GLY A 53 2.96 0.39 9.87
CA GLY A 53 3.62 0.31 11.15
C GLY A 53 4.34 1.61 11.54
N ASN A 54 5.12 1.51 12.60
CA ASN A 54 5.99 2.56 13.09
C ASN A 54 7.31 2.53 12.31
N ASP A 55 7.60 3.62 11.60
CA ASP A 55 8.82 3.78 10.80
C ASP A 55 10.01 4.37 11.57
N VAL A 56 9.79 4.69 12.86
CA VAL A 56 10.76 5.32 13.77
C VAL A 56 11.05 6.78 13.44
N VAL A 57 11.08 7.16 12.15
CA VAL A 57 11.41 8.52 11.69
C VAL A 57 10.24 9.49 11.90
N SER A 58 9.04 9.05 11.55
CA SER A 58 7.83 9.86 11.61
C SER A 58 6.63 9.05 12.13
N PRO A 59 6.68 8.53 13.37
CA PRO A 59 5.70 7.57 13.87
C PRO A 59 4.26 8.05 13.71
N GLY A 60 3.46 7.28 12.98
CA GLY A 60 2.03 7.53 12.79
C GLY A 60 1.68 8.68 11.84
N SER A 61 2.66 9.43 11.32
CA SER A 61 2.39 10.59 10.47
C SER A 61 2.11 10.18 9.01
N LYS A 62 2.94 9.29 8.45
CA LYS A 62 2.85 8.81 7.07
C LYS A 62 3.20 7.32 6.96
N PRO A 63 2.59 6.60 6.02
CA PRO A 63 2.90 5.19 5.77
C PRO A 63 4.12 5.02 4.86
N SER A 64 5.35 5.18 5.38
CA SER A 64 6.60 4.91 4.63
C SER A 64 6.72 3.47 4.12
N HIS A 65 5.89 2.59 4.64
CA HIS A 65 5.61 1.23 4.19
C HIS A 65 4.12 0.96 4.40
N VAL A 66 3.50 0.14 3.55
CA VAL A 66 2.05 -0.06 3.60
C VAL A 66 1.66 -1.49 3.24
N PHE A 67 0.68 -2.02 3.95
CA PHE A 67 0.07 -3.33 3.68
C PHE A 67 -1.42 -3.17 3.49
N MET A 68 -2.02 -3.96 2.59
CA MET A 68 -3.41 -3.76 2.24
C MET A 68 -4.09 -5.00 1.70
N ASP A 69 -5.41 -4.94 1.64
CA ASP A 69 -6.23 -5.89 0.87
C ASP A 69 -5.85 -5.81 -0.62
N ALA A 70 -5.44 -6.93 -1.19
CA ALA A 70 -4.93 -6.98 -2.58
C ALA A 70 -5.97 -6.55 -3.62
N ARG A 71 -7.25 -6.52 -3.27
CA ARG A 71 -8.31 -6.02 -4.15
C ARG A 71 -8.21 -4.53 -4.41
N ILE A 72 -7.56 -3.76 -3.52
CA ILE A 72 -7.41 -2.32 -3.68
C ILE A 72 -6.52 -1.98 -4.87
N PRO A 73 -5.22 -2.35 -4.89
CA PRO A 73 -4.35 -2.02 -6.01
C PRO A 73 -4.79 -2.70 -7.32
N ARG A 74 -5.43 -3.86 -7.25
CA ARG A 74 -6.00 -4.51 -8.44
C ARG A 74 -7.18 -3.75 -9.04
N ALA A 75 -8.05 -3.19 -8.21
CA ALA A 75 -9.15 -2.36 -8.69
C ALA A 75 -8.67 -1.07 -9.35
N LEU A 76 -7.55 -0.54 -8.88
CA LEU A 76 -6.88 0.64 -9.44
C LEU A 76 -6.09 0.32 -10.71
N GLY A 77 -5.55 -0.90 -10.83
CA GLY A 77 -4.61 -1.28 -11.87
C GLY A 77 -3.19 -0.79 -11.62
N TRP A 78 -2.90 -0.26 -10.43
CA TRP A 78 -1.58 0.23 -10.03
C TRP A 78 -1.33 0.05 -8.53
N PHE A 79 -0.06 -0.08 -8.16
CA PHE A 79 0.41 -0.05 -6.78
C PHE A 79 1.05 1.29 -6.43
N LEU A 80 1.81 1.85 -7.36
CA LEU A 80 2.29 3.23 -7.30
C LEU A 80 1.61 4.02 -8.41
N HIS A 81 1.10 5.21 -8.09
CA HIS A 81 0.39 6.03 -9.08
C HIS A 81 1.27 6.24 -10.32
N PRO A 82 0.79 5.93 -11.53
CA PRO A 82 1.63 5.76 -12.71
C PRO A 82 2.35 7.04 -13.18
N GLU A 83 1.88 8.21 -12.80
CA GLU A 83 2.46 9.50 -13.17
C GLU A 83 3.42 10.06 -12.11
N LEU A 84 3.50 9.45 -10.91
CA LEU A 84 4.48 9.83 -9.90
C LEU A 84 5.87 9.29 -10.27
N ARG A 85 6.90 9.94 -9.75
CA ARG A 85 8.31 9.59 -10.00
C ARG A 85 9.01 9.01 -8.79
N SER A 86 8.97 9.72 -7.66
CA SER A 86 9.75 9.34 -6.47
C SER A 86 9.10 9.65 -5.14
N THR A 87 8.05 10.49 -5.11
CA THR A 87 7.40 10.96 -3.87
C THR A 87 5.88 10.79 -3.90
N PHE A 88 5.19 11.12 -2.80
CA PHE A 88 3.73 11.07 -2.65
C PHE A 88 3.06 9.69 -2.77
N PHE A 89 3.80 8.59 -2.84
CA PHE A 89 3.22 7.24 -2.82
C PHE A 89 2.52 6.95 -1.50
N ASP A 90 3.16 7.34 -0.40
CA ASP A 90 2.66 7.28 0.96
C ASP A 90 1.40 8.14 1.13
N ASP A 91 1.39 9.35 0.58
CA ASP A 91 0.23 10.24 0.61
C ASP A 91 -0.96 9.66 -0.15
N CYS A 92 -0.73 9.01 -1.31
CA CYS A 92 -1.78 8.32 -2.06
C CYS A 92 -2.42 7.21 -1.21
N TRP A 93 -1.62 6.34 -0.60
CA TRP A 93 -2.15 5.24 0.22
C TRP A 93 -2.83 5.71 1.49
N MET A 94 -2.29 6.76 2.13
CA MET A 94 -2.93 7.39 3.26
C MET A 94 -4.28 7.97 2.89
N THR A 95 -4.38 8.66 1.76
CA THR A 95 -5.62 9.25 1.26
C THR A 95 -6.65 8.16 0.95
N ILE A 96 -6.27 7.12 0.20
CA ILE A 96 -7.16 5.99 -0.09
C ILE A 96 -7.68 5.35 1.19
N GLY A 97 -6.79 5.06 2.15
CA GLY A 97 -7.19 4.45 3.41
C GLY A 97 -8.14 5.31 4.25
N LYS A 98 -7.95 6.64 4.24
CA LYS A 98 -8.87 7.61 4.88
C LYS A 98 -10.23 7.63 4.19
N GLU A 99 -10.27 7.74 2.87
CA GLU A 99 -11.51 7.77 2.08
C GLU A 99 -12.33 6.47 2.19
N LEU A 100 -11.66 5.36 2.36
CA LEU A 100 -12.30 4.07 2.62
C LEU A 100 -12.74 3.91 4.09
N GLY A 101 -12.25 4.75 5.01
CA GLY A 101 -12.44 4.61 6.45
C GLY A 101 -11.74 3.37 7.03
N THR A 102 -10.63 2.96 6.41
CA THR A 102 -9.95 1.70 6.73
C THR A 102 -8.47 1.84 7.02
N LEU A 103 -7.95 3.07 7.05
CA LEU A 103 -6.56 3.34 7.41
C LEU A 103 -6.31 3.00 8.88
N GLN A 104 -5.23 2.26 9.15
CA GLN A 104 -4.83 1.91 10.50
C GLN A 104 -3.32 2.00 10.70
N TYR A 105 -2.93 2.71 11.73
CA TYR A 105 -1.57 2.71 12.26
C TYR A 105 -1.41 1.62 13.32
N LEU A 106 -0.33 0.83 13.25
CA LEU A 106 0.05 -0.20 14.22
C LEU A 106 1.34 0.24 14.92
N PRO A 107 1.26 0.91 16.08
CA PRO A 107 2.43 1.47 16.75
C PRO A 107 3.44 0.40 17.22
N ASP A 108 2.96 -0.80 17.53
CA ASP A 108 3.78 -1.91 18.02
C ASP A 108 4.45 -2.71 16.89
N VAL A 109 4.09 -2.45 15.64
CA VAL A 109 4.75 -3.02 14.45
C VAL A 109 5.81 -2.04 14.00
N VAL A 110 7.05 -2.28 14.42
CA VAL A 110 8.20 -1.43 14.07
C VAL A 110 8.87 -1.95 12.81
N ILE A 111 8.85 -1.11 11.78
CA ILE A 111 9.57 -1.32 10.51
C ILE A 111 10.34 -0.03 10.26
N GLU A 112 11.58 0.00 10.74
CA GLU A 112 12.46 1.17 10.68
C GLU A 112 12.70 1.59 9.23
N HIS A 113 12.44 2.86 8.92
CA HIS A 113 12.81 3.44 7.63
C HIS A 113 14.16 4.12 7.75
N ARG A 114 15.19 3.54 7.16
CA ARG A 114 16.56 4.06 7.17
C ARG A 114 16.74 5.14 6.12
N TYR A 115 15.95 6.19 6.26
CA TYR A 115 15.91 7.28 5.31
C TYR A 115 17.27 7.95 5.15
N VAL A 116 17.73 8.07 3.90
CA VAL A 116 18.86 8.91 3.52
C VAL A 116 18.30 10.06 2.70
N GLU A 117 18.53 11.29 3.20
CA GLU A 117 18.07 12.49 2.51
C GLU A 117 18.66 12.53 1.09
N LYS A 118 17.77 12.56 0.08
CA LYS A 118 18.14 12.68 -1.34
C LYS A 118 17.63 14.01 -1.84
N ASP A 119 18.43 14.73 -2.62
CA ASP A 119 17.97 15.93 -3.32
C ASP A 119 17.11 15.50 -4.52
N ASN A 120 15.80 15.56 -4.36
CA ASN A 120 14.80 15.22 -5.39
C ASN A 120 13.78 16.35 -5.60
N ARG A 121 14.22 17.60 -5.45
CA ARG A 121 13.34 18.78 -5.50
C ARG A 121 12.55 18.91 -6.80
N ASP A 122 13.12 18.56 -7.94
CA ASP A 122 12.43 18.62 -9.24
C ASP A 122 11.31 17.57 -9.31
N ASP A 123 11.57 16.34 -8.83
CA ASP A 123 10.55 15.29 -8.75
C ASP A 123 9.46 15.66 -7.74
N PHE A 124 9.82 16.27 -6.60
CA PHE A 124 8.85 16.68 -5.59
C PHE A 124 7.80 17.65 -6.15
N SER A 125 8.24 18.67 -6.91
CA SER A 125 7.32 19.65 -7.50
C SER A 125 6.41 19.03 -8.55
N HIS A 126 6.93 18.14 -9.38
CA HIS A 126 6.16 17.36 -10.33
C HIS A 126 5.12 16.47 -9.62
N ASP A 127 5.58 15.66 -8.68
CA ASP A 127 4.75 14.67 -8.00
C ASP A 127 3.67 15.32 -7.15
N LYS A 128 3.97 16.49 -6.54
CA LYS A 128 2.96 17.29 -5.86
C LYS A 128 1.84 17.70 -6.81
N ALA A 129 2.16 18.19 -7.99
CA ALA A 129 1.17 18.60 -8.97
C ALA A 129 0.31 17.40 -9.45
N VAL A 130 0.93 16.25 -9.68
CA VAL A 130 0.24 14.99 -10.02
C VAL A 130 -0.71 14.57 -8.90
N TYR A 131 -0.22 14.54 -7.65
CA TYR A 131 -1.03 14.17 -6.48
C TYR A 131 -2.22 15.11 -6.29
N GLU A 132 -2.03 16.42 -6.39
CA GLU A 132 -3.09 17.40 -6.28
C GLU A 132 -4.10 17.31 -7.43
N HIS A 133 -3.65 16.96 -8.65
CA HIS A 133 -4.53 16.71 -9.78
C HIS A 133 -5.39 15.47 -9.55
N TRP A 134 -4.76 14.37 -9.15
CA TRP A 134 -5.45 13.12 -8.84
C TRP A 134 -6.53 13.29 -7.76
N ILE A 135 -6.22 13.99 -6.65
CA ILE A 135 -7.23 14.26 -5.61
C ILE A 135 -8.44 14.99 -6.17
N ARG A 136 -8.22 15.98 -7.02
CA ARG A 136 -9.30 16.84 -7.54
C ARG A 136 -10.15 16.18 -8.61
N HIS A 137 -9.59 15.27 -9.39
CA HIS A 137 -10.24 14.80 -10.62
C HIS A 137 -10.50 13.29 -10.65
N ASP A 138 -9.64 12.47 -10.05
CA ASP A 138 -9.67 11.02 -10.25
C ASP A 138 -9.99 10.21 -8.99
N LEU A 139 -9.70 10.76 -7.80
CA LEU A 139 -9.84 10.07 -6.52
C LEU A 139 -11.24 9.47 -6.30
N GLU A 140 -12.30 10.23 -6.57
CA GLU A 140 -13.68 9.75 -6.38
C GLU A 140 -13.99 8.53 -7.26
N SER A 141 -13.55 8.58 -8.52
CA SER A 141 -13.65 7.46 -9.46
C SER A 141 -12.92 6.23 -8.96
N ASP A 142 -11.69 6.41 -8.49
CA ASP A 142 -10.85 5.33 -7.99
C ASP A 142 -11.41 4.71 -6.71
N ILE A 143 -11.88 5.51 -5.77
CA ILE A 143 -12.58 5.02 -4.57
C ILE A 143 -13.84 4.24 -4.94
N SER A 144 -14.57 4.68 -5.95
CA SER A 144 -15.75 3.97 -6.45
C SER A 144 -15.40 2.60 -7.06
N LYS A 145 -14.29 2.50 -7.81
CA LYS A 145 -13.76 1.22 -8.33
C LYS A 145 -13.38 0.27 -7.19
N ILE A 146 -12.67 0.78 -6.19
CA ILE A 146 -12.27 0.00 -5.01
C ILE A 146 -13.51 -0.51 -4.26
N ARG A 147 -14.45 0.36 -3.91
CA ARG A 147 -15.68 -0.02 -3.20
C ARG A 147 -16.47 -1.10 -3.96
N ARG A 148 -16.51 -1.03 -5.28
CA ARG A 148 -17.15 -2.07 -6.13
C ARG A 148 -16.41 -3.39 -6.01
N SER A 149 -15.08 -3.38 -6.13
CA SER A 149 -14.24 -4.57 -5.99
C SER A 149 -14.38 -5.23 -4.61
N LEU A 150 -14.46 -4.44 -3.54
CA LEU A 150 -14.59 -4.93 -2.18
C LEU A 150 -15.95 -5.59 -1.88
N ARG A 151 -17.01 -5.24 -2.62
CA ARG A 151 -18.34 -5.89 -2.50
C ARG A 151 -18.36 -7.30 -3.07
N THR A 152 -17.46 -7.61 -3.99
CA THR A 152 -17.33 -8.97 -4.54
C THR A 152 -16.76 -9.89 -3.47
N LYS A 153 -17.43 -11.02 -3.17
CA LYS A 153 -16.91 -12.00 -2.23
C LYS A 153 -15.52 -12.45 -2.68
N ARG A 154 -14.57 -12.56 -1.76
CA ARG A 154 -13.29 -13.24 -2.05
C ARG A 154 -13.62 -14.63 -2.56
N ALA A 155 -13.02 -15.02 -3.69
CA ALA A 155 -13.10 -16.41 -4.13
C ALA A 155 -12.47 -17.25 -3.00
N THR A 156 -13.28 -18.08 -2.34
CA THR A 156 -12.79 -19.02 -1.34
C THR A 156 -11.85 -19.97 -2.04
N LEU A 157 -10.56 -19.88 -1.75
CA LEU A 157 -9.60 -20.92 -2.11
C LEU A 157 -10.09 -22.23 -1.51
N PRO A 158 -10.16 -23.32 -2.29
CA PRO A 158 -10.49 -24.61 -1.74
C PRO A 158 -9.46 -24.96 -0.65
N ALA A 159 -9.94 -25.50 0.48
CA ALA A 159 -9.16 -25.81 1.69
C ALA A 159 -8.00 -26.83 1.48
N SER A 160 -7.73 -27.27 0.25
CA SER A 160 -6.73 -28.29 -0.08
C SER A 160 -5.29 -27.78 -0.17
N LEU A 161 -5.02 -26.48 -0.04
CA LEU A 161 -3.66 -25.90 -0.14
C LEU A 161 -3.01 -25.55 1.21
N THR A 162 -3.70 -25.75 2.34
CA THR A 162 -3.13 -25.47 3.68
C THR A 162 -2.35 -26.62 4.30
N ALA A 163 -2.17 -27.75 3.60
CA ALA A 163 -1.54 -28.97 4.14
C ALA A 163 -0.23 -29.35 3.45
N ARG A 164 0.66 -28.38 3.15
CA ARG A 164 2.05 -28.68 2.75
C ARG A 164 3.00 -27.58 3.23
N ALA A 165 3.19 -27.50 4.54
CA ALA A 165 4.37 -26.88 5.17
C ALA A 165 4.51 -27.49 6.56
N THR A 166 5.03 -28.70 6.60
CA THR A 166 5.73 -29.32 7.75
C THR A 166 7.07 -29.76 7.27
#